data_0decdf30b2f554e6849b338ae8311dae
#
_entry.id   0decdf30b2f554e6849b338ae8311dae
#
_cell.length_a   1.000
_cell.length_b   1.000
_cell.length_c   1.000
_cell.angle_alpha   90.00
_cell.angle_beta   90.00
_cell.angle_gamma   90.00
#
_symmetry.space_group_name_H-M   'P 1'
#
loop_
_entity.id
_entity.type
_entity.pdbx_description
1 polymer ?
#
loop_
_entity_poly.entity_id
_entity_poly.type
_entity_poly.pdbx_seq_one_letter_code
_entity_poly.pdbx_strand_id
1 'polypeptide(L)'
;MKSSKNLNSSYKLKTKINLRKKLIKVTVICLFFIFLIFSSTLYLPAQTKKPEEKAAKAVVAVVGGTLIDGTGKEPLVNAIIIIEGDKIKAVGSAGKIKAPEGAQKIEATGKWILPGFIDCHIHLTSETSDLEYYRDSNSLATLRALQLMNMYLRCGVTAVRDVGSHVEAMQALVQAQKKGYIDSIRVYPCGDLITITGGHGYGMHGSLAVDGPWEWRKAVRQMYAAGFKHIKISPQFTLEEAKAAVEEAKMLGLHITAHGGGFSDTMPPTMTKVAIKAGVECIEHLNEMDDETLDMMARHQVFNVPTLYTYYASYQRNDINRFLIEKRHWSMAMHETLFKKAYKRKIVMGIGTDANGEYRELYPRIYFEEMKYFARLGMKPMEVIVCATKNGARILGLEDELGTIEAGKAADLQILNADPLKSFDNLGSPEVVILRGQVYKF
;
A
#
# COMPACT_ATOMS: atom_id res chain seq x y z
N MET A 1 -52.57 -80.03 23.13
CA MET A 1 -51.61 -79.69 22.08
C MET A 1 -51.20 -78.17 22.10
N LYS A 2 -50.73 -77.61 23.23
CA LYS A 2 -50.23 -76.19 23.28
C LYS A 2 -48.85 -76.01 23.94
N SER A 3 -48.13 -77.10 24.26
CA SER A 3 -46.89 -77.01 25.05
C SER A 3 -45.59 -77.11 24.19
N SER A 4 -45.62 -77.56 22.95
CA SER A 4 -44.38 -77.78 22.17
C SER A 4 -43.93 -76.62 21.25
N LYS A 5 -44.77 -75.62 21.03
CA LYS A 5 -44.41 -74.44 20.17
C LYS A 5 -43.59 -73.36 20.87
N ASN A 6 -43.65 -73.22 22.19
CA ASN A 6 -42.96 -72.17 22.94
C ASN A 6 -41.50 -72.52 23.24
N LEU A 7 -41.07 -73.77 23.30
CA LEU A 7 -39.66 -74.10 23.56
C LEU A 7 -38.75 -73.80 22.32
N ASN A 8 -39.29 -74.01 21.13
CA ASN A 8 -38.51 -73.80 19.89
C ASN A 8 -38.24 -72.29 19.57
N SER A 9 -39.12 -71.38 20.02
CA SER A 9 -39.00 -69.97 19.86
C SER A 9 -37.90 -69.38 20.80
N SER A 10 -37.87 -69.86 22.06
CA SER A 10 -36.87 -69.38 23.04
C SER A 10 -35.43 -69.81 22.69
N TYR A 11 -35.29 -71.00 22.13
CA TYR A 11 -33.97 -71.53 21.70
C TYR A 11 -33.42 -70.78 20.50
N LYS A 12 -34.25 -70.46 19.49
CA LYS A 12 -33.87 -69.67 18.33
C LYS A 12 -33.52 -68.22 18.70
N LEU A 13 -34.16 -67.62 19.72
CA LEU A 13 -33.86 -66.30 20.17
C LEU A 13 -32.52 -66.24 20.92
N LYS A 14 -32.25 -67.22 21.81
CA LYS A 14 -30.95 -67.27 22.53
C LYS A 14 -29.78 -67.53 21.56
N THR A 15 -29.94 -68.34 20.52
CA THR A 15 -28.92 -68.61 19.49
C THR A 15 -28.64 -67.34 18.66
N LYS A 16 -29.70 -66.58 18.26
CA LYS A 16 -29.53 -65.29 17.57
C LYS A 16 -28.81 -64.24 18.41
N ILE A 17 -29.11 -64.16 19.71
CA ILE A 17 -28.46 -63.17 20.63
C ILE A 17 -27.00 -63.58 20.83
N ASN A 18 -26.67 -64.87 20.96
CA ASN A 18 -25.28 -65.31 21.09
C ASN A 18 -24.45 -65.05 19.80
N LEU A 19 -25.06 -65.25 18.63
CA LEU A 19 -24.42 -64.99 17.34
C LEU A 19 -24.13 -63.50 17.17
N ARG A 20 -25.09 -62.62 17.53
CA ARG A 20 -24.89 -61.17 17.52
C ARG A 20 -23.79 -60.72 18.50
N LYS A 21 -23.73 -61.27 19.71
CA LYS A 21 -22.65 -60.97 20.67
C LYS A 21 -21.28 -61.41 20.18
N LYS A 22 -21.17 -62.52 19.50
CA LYS A 22 -19.93 -63.02 18.87
C LYS A 22 -19.52 -62.09 17.69
N LEU A 23 -20.47 -61.68 16.84
CA LEU A 23 -20.20 -60.78 15.73
C LEU A 23 -19.71 -59.42 16.19
N ILE A 24 -20.35 -58.85 17.23
CA ILE A 24 -19.93 -57.54 17.82
C ILE A 24 -18.52 -57.66 18.39
N LYS A 25 -18.16 -58.76 19.09
CA LYS A 25 -16.82 -58.95 19.60
C LYS A 25 -15.75 -59.04 18.49
N VAL A 26 -16.04 -59.73 17.41
CA VAL A 26 -15.14 -59.82 16.25
C VAL A 26 -14.97 -58.46 15.57
N THR A 27 -16.06 -57.72 15.39
CA THR A 27 -16.02 -56.38 14.79
C THR A 27 -15.21 -55.37 15.64
N VAL A 28 -15.36 -55.40 16.97
CA VAL A 28 -14.59 -54.54 17.89
C VAL A 28 -13.10 -54.91 17.88
N ILE A 29 -12.77 -56.19 17.81
CA ILE A 29 -11.37 -56.67 17.71
C ILE A 29 -10.77 -56.26 16.37
N CYS A 30 -11.49 -56.39 15.25
CA CYS A 30 -11.01 -55.91 13.94
C CYS A 30 -10.81 -54.40 13.89
N LEU A 31 -11.71 -53.59 14.47
CA LEU A 31 -11.57 -52.16 14.58
C LEU A 31 -10.38 -51.76 15.46
N PHE A 32 -10.11 -52.50 16.54
CA PHE A 32 -8.92 -52.27 17.40
C PHE A 32 -7.61 -52.61 16.68
N PHE A 33 -7.58 -53.66 15.89
CA PHE A 33 -6.41 -53.99 15.05
C PHE A 33 -6.20 -53.00 13.91
N ILE A 34 -7.26 -52.51 13.29
CA ILE A 34 -7.18 -51.42 12.26
C ILE A 34 -6.65 -50.15 12.89
N PHE A 35 -7.08 -49.78 14.11
CA PHE A 35 -6.58 -48.64 14.83
C PHE A 35 -5.09 -48.76 15.22
N LEU A 36 -4.65 -49.97 15.61
CA LEU A 36 -3.24 -50.28 15.91
C LEU A 36 -2.34 -50.23 14.66
N ILE A 37 -2.85 -50.66 13.49
CA ILE A 37 -2.09 -50.56 12.24
C ILE A 37 -2.02 -49.12 11.75
N PHE A 38 -3.08 -48.30 11.93
CA PHE A 38 -3.06 -46.88 11.59
C PHE A 38 -2.19 -46.06 12.54
N SER A 39 -2.06 -46.40 13.82
CA SER A 39 -1.19 -45.71 14.77
C SER A 39 0.29 -46.04 14.60
N SER A 40 0.64 -47.20 14.04
CA SER A 40 2.04 -47.52 13.76
C SER A 40 2.60 -46.98 12.46
N THR A 41 1.75 -46.52 11.53
CA THR A 41 2.18 -45.87 10.27
C THR A 41 2.37 -44.36 10.39
N LEU A 42 2.06 -43.73 11.54
CA LEU A 42 2.21 -42.29 11.78
C LEU A 42 3.51 -41.91 12.52
N TYR A 43 4.36 -42.89 12.86
CA TYR A 43 5.71 -42.59 13.37
C TYR A 43 6.73 -42.62 12.22
N LEU A 44 6.60 -41.70 11.25
CA LEU A 44 7.75 -41.27 10.47
C LEU A 44 8.62 -40.42 11.42
N PRO A 45 9.88 -40.80 11.66
CA PRO A 45 10.78 -39.94 12.39
C PRO A 45 10.80 -38.62 11.61
N ALA A 46 10.49 -37.51 12.29
CA ALA A 46 10.68 -36.19 11.74
C ALA A 46 12.11 -36.15 11.19
N GLN A 47 12.26 -36.12 9.88
CA GLN A 47 13.55 -35.80 9.29
C GLN A 47 13.91 -34.45 9.86
N THR A 48 14.85 -34.42 10.78
CA THR A 48 15.51 -33.19 11.20
C THR A 48 16.07 -32.58 9.93
N LYS A 49 15.34 -31.57 9.37
CA LYS A 49 15.90 -30.75 8.31
C LYS A 49 17.26 -30.30 8.83
N LYS A 50 18.33 -30.76 8.17
CA LYS A 50 19.64 -30.11 8.34
C LYS A 50 19.38 -28.62 8.29
N PRO A 51 20.02 -27.80 9.15
CA PRO A 51 19.93 -26.36 9.01
C PRO A 51 20.23 -26.06 7.54
N GLU A 52 19.27 -25.45 6.84
CA GLU A 52 19.53 -24.95 5.48
C GLU A 52 20.76 -24.06 5.62
N GLU A 53 21.85 -24.48 5.01
CA GLU A 53 23.04 -23.67 4.87
C GLU A 53 22.53 -22.37 4.19
N LYS A 54 22.57 -21.25 4.93
CA LYS A 54 22.06 -19.97 4.44
C LYS A 54 22.75 -19.70 3.12
N ALA A 55 22.06 -19.91 2.01
CA ALA A 55 22.58 -19.61 0.67
C ALA A 55 23.20 -18.19 0.75
N ALA A 56 24.42 -18.06 0.29
CA ALA A 56 25.11 -16.78 0.30
C ALA A 56 24.20 -15.76 -0.38
N LYS A 57 23.87 -14.67 0.33
CA LYS A 57 23.00 -13.63 -0.24
C LYS A 57 23.62 -13.11 -1.51
N ALA A 58 22.83 -13.04 -2.60
CA ALA A 58 23.29 -12.46 -3.85
C ALA A 58 23.77 -11.03 -3.59
N VAL A 59 24.96 -10.72 -4.12
CA VAL A 59 25.58 -9.40 -4.02
C VAL A 59 25.46 -8.71 -5.37
N VAL A 60 24.84 -7.52 -5.39
CA VAL A 60 24.74 -6.66 -6.56
C VAL A 60 25.56 -5.39 -6.29
N ALA A 61 26.30 -4.92 -7.29
CA ALA A 61 27.03 -3.66 -7.22
C ALA A 61 26.64 -2.76 -8.40
N VAL A 62 26.02 -1.60 -8.12
CA VAL A 62 25.79 -0.55 -9.11
C VAL A 62 27.02 0.36 -9.13
N VAL A 63 27.62 0.60 -10.29
CA VAL A 63 28.95 1.22 -10.40
C VAL A 63 28.96 2.38 -11.40
N GLY A 64 29.52 3.51 -11.01
CA GLY A 64 29.94 4.58 -11.93
C GLY A 64 28.91 5.66 -12.22
N GLY A 65 27.70 5.57 -11.68
CA GLY A 65 26.63 6.55 -11.94
C GLY A 65 26.72 7.83 -11.11
N THR A 66 25.88 8.79 -11.45
CA THR A 66 25.59 9.99 -10.62
C THR A 66 24.41 9.67 -9.71
N LEU A 67 24.65 9.64 -8.40
CA LEU A 67 23.64 9.29 -7.38
C LEU A 67 22.95 10.53 -6.87
N ILE A 68 21.62 10.58 -6.98
CA ILE A 68 20.72 11.41 -6.21
C ILE A 68 20.15 10.53 -5.10
N ASP A 69 20.66 10.66 -3.89
CA ASP A 69 20.36 9.71 -2.79
C ASP A 69 18.99 9.88 -2.15
N GLY A 70 18.20 10.88 -2.59
CA GLY A 70 16.87 11.19 -2.03
C GLY A 70 16.90 12.07 -0.77
N THR A 71 18.07 12.38 -0.22
CA THR A 71 18.18 13.23 0.99
C THR A 71 18.03 14.72 0.71
N GLY A 72 18.14 15.14 -0.55
CA GLY A 72 18.16 16.54 -0.98
C GLY A 72 19.57 17.15 -1.03
N LYS A 73 20.61 16.36 -0.80
CA LYS A 73 22.00 16.78 -0.95
C LYS A 73 22.41 16.84 -2.42
N GLU A 74 23.57 17.45 -2.68
CA GLU A 74 24.20 17.47 -4.02
C GLU A 74 24.45 16.03 -4.51
N PRO A 75 24.26 15.78 -5.81
CA PRO A 75 24.49 14.47 -6.40
C PRO A 75 25.93 13.96 -6.23
N LEU A 76 26.10 12.69 -5.90
CA LEU A 76 27.40 12.04 -5.78
C LEU A 76 27.80 11.46 -7.14
N VAL A 77 28.83 12.02 -7.77
CA VAL A 77 29.36 11.54 -9.04
C VAL A 77 30.21 10.27 -8.83
N ASN A 78 30.19 9.37 -9.81
CA ASN A 78 30.95 8.13 -9.80
C ASN A 78 30.68 7.29 -8.54
N ALA A 79 29.37 7.11 -8.23
CA ALA A 79 28.91 6.39 -7.06
C ALA A 79 29.07 4.87 -7.22
N ILE A 80 29.29 4.20 -6.10
CA ILE A 80 29.15 2.74 -5.98
C ILE A 80 28.11 2.47 -4.90
N ILE A 81 27.16 1.57 -5.22
CA ILE A 81 26.15 1.07 -4.28
C ILE A 81 26.29 -0.43 -4.21
N ILE A 82 26.52 -0.96 -3.01
CA ILE A 82 26.62 -2.40 -2.76
C ILE A 82 25.34 -2.86 -2.12
N ILE A 83 24.70 -3.86 -2.71
CA ILE A 83 23.45 -4.46 -2.27
C ILE A 83 23.73 -5.91 -1.85
N GLU A 84 23.26 -6.33 -0.68
CA GLU A 84 23.36 -7.68 -0.18
C GLU A 84 21.98 -8.22 0.20
N GLY A 85 21.48 -9.13 -0.64
CA GLY A 85 20.07 -9.55 -0.55
C GLY A 85 19.13 -8.39 -0.85
N ASP A 86 18.23 -8.06 0.06
CA ASP A 86 17.21 -7.01 -0.08
C ASP A 86 17.63 -5.64 0.49
N LYS A 87 18.88 -5.52 0.99
CA LYS A 87 19.35 -4.31 1.69
C LYS A 87 20.56 -3.68 1.03
N ILE A 88 20.63 -2.36 1.12
CA ILE A 88 21.82 -1.57 0.78
C ILE A 88 22.87 -1.82 1.87
N LYS A 89 24.02 -2.35 1.48
CA LYS A 89 25.13 -2.63 2.37
C LYS A 89 26.05 -1.43 2.56
N ALA A 90 26.36 -0.76 1.44
CA ALA A 90 27.25 0.40 1.45
C ALA A 90 26.97 1.32 0.27
N VAL A 91 27.23 2.60 0.46
CA VAL A 91 27.12 3.67 -0.56
C VAL A 91 28.34 4.58 -0.43
N GLY A 92 28.98 4.91 -1.56
CA GLY A 92 30.12 5.83 -1.58
C GLY A 92 30.62 6.11 -2.97
N SER A 93 31.68 6.92 -3.11
CA SER A 93 32.35 7.12 -4.39
C SER A 93 33.34 5.99 -4.71
N ALA A 94 33.63 5.77 -5.98
CA ALA A 94 34.57 4.75 -6.44
C ALA A 94 36.01 4.90 -5.88
N GLY A 95 36.37 6.08 -5.38
CA GLY A 95 37.65 6.30 -4.66
C GLY A 95 37.64 5.81 -3.21
N LYS A 96 36.45 5.59 -2.60
CA LYS A 96 36.31 5.23 -1.18
C LYS A 96 35.88 3.78 -0.97
N ILE A 97 35.08 3.22 -1.87
CA ILE A 97 34.62 1.83 -1.77
C ILE A 97 34.81 1.12 -3.12
N LYS A 98 34.91 -0.20 -3.07
CA LYS A 98 35.04 -1.05 -4.26
C LYS A 98 33.94 -2.09 -4.30
N ALA A 99 33.49 -2.43 -5.51
CA ALA A 99 32.57 -3.54 -5.71
C ALA A 99 33.27 -4.85 -5.25
N PRO A 100 32.58 -5.69 -4.44
CA PRO A 100 33.12 -6.97 -4.04
C PRO A 100 33.42 -7.87 -5.24
N GLU A 101 34.44 -8.73 -5.10
CA GLU A 101 34.71 -9.77 -6.08
C GLU A 101 33.53 -10.76 -6.14
N GLY A 102 33.16 -11.17 -7.36
CA GLY A 102 32.00 -12.04 -7.58
C GLY A 102 30.62 -11.35 -7.49
N ALA A 103 30.54 -10.03 -7.21
CA ALA A 103 29.27 -9.32 -7.25
C ALA A 103 28.75 -9.20 -8.70
N GLN A 104 27.42 -9.32 -8.87
CA GLN A 104 26.74 -8.96 -10.11
C GLN A 104 26.87 -7.45 -10.31
N LYS A 105 27.65 -7.03 -11.31
CA LYS A 105 27.86 -5.61 -11.61
C LYS A 105 26.77 -5.08 -12.53
N ILE A 106 26.28 -3.88 -12.22
CA ILE A 106 25.40 -3.06 -13.06
C ILE A 106 26.15 -1.77 -13.36
N GLU A 107 26.56 -1.61 -14.61
CA GLU A 107 27.24 -0.41 -15.06
C GLU A 107 26.27 0.76 -15.20
N ALA A 108 26.54 1.82 -14.49
CA ALA A 108 25.73 3.05 -14.47
C ALA A 108 26.55 4.28 -14.92
N THR A 109 27.73 4.09 -15.50
CA THR A 109 28.57 5.19 -16.01
C THR A 109 27.79 6.05 -16.99
N GLY A 110 27.76 7.36 -16.76
CA GLY A 110 26.98 8.32 -17.55
C GLY A 110 25.48 8.34 -17.25
N LYS A 111 24.99 7.52 -16.31
CA LYS A 111 23.60 7.39 -15.91
C LYS A 111 23.32 8.00 -14.55
N TRP A 112 22.05 8.11 -14.21
CA TRP A 112 21.57 8.68 -12.96
C TRP A 112 20.90 7.60 -12.11
N ILE A 113 21.25 7.58 -10.82
CA ILE A 113 20.75 6.59 -9.86
C ILE A 113 19.89 7.33 -8.84
N LEU A 114 18.65 6.89 -8.65
CA LEU A 114 17.70 7.48 -7.70
C LEU A 114 17.07 6.39 -6.82
N PRO A 115 16.53 6.74 -5.64
CA PRO A 115 15.62 5.82 -4.93
C PRO A 115 14.42 5.48 -5.81
N GLY A 116 13.79 4.34 -5.55
CA GLY A 116 12.48 4.07 -6.08
C GLY A 116 11.46 5.11 -5.59
N PHE A 117 10.57 5.52 -6.46
CA PHE A 117 9.54 6.51 -6.16
C PHE A 117 8.40 5.91 -5.34
N ILE A 118 7.70 6.78 -4.60
CA ILE A 118 6.58 6.42 -3.73
C ILE A 118 5.35 7.25 -4.12
N ASP A 119 4.27 6.58 -4.50
CA ASP A 119 2.96 7.22 -4.69
C ASP A 119 2.18 7.14 -3.37
N CYS A 120 1.96 8.30 -2.74
CA CYS A 120 1.35 8.39 -1.42
C CYS A 120 -0.18 8.35 -1.43
N HIS A 121 -0.81 8.36 -2.61
CA HIS A 121 -2.27 8.41 -2.74
C HIS A 121 -2.75 7.78 -4.05
N ILE A 122 -3.27 6.57 -3.97
CA ILE A 122 -3.82 5.83 -5.11
C ILE A 122 -5.02 4.97 -4.68
N HIS A 123 -5.82 4.55 -5.65
CA HIS A 123 -6.95 3.62 -5.49
C HIS A 123 -6.83 2.46 -6.48
N LEU A 124 -6.06 1.43 -6.12
CA LEU A 124 -5.66 0.34 -7.02
C LEU A 124 -6.84 -0.51 -7.52
N THR A 125 -7.91 -0.65 -6.73
CA THR A 125 -9.06 -1.48 -7.11
C THR A 125 -10.22 -0.68 -7.70
N SER A 126 -10.13 0.65 -7.75
CA SER A 126 -11.18 1.52 -8.29
C SER A 126 -11.36 1.36 -9.81
N GLU A 127 -12.57 1.42 -10.30
CA GLU A 127 -12.96 1.30 -11.72
C GLU A 127 -13.43 2.62 -12.33
N THR A 128 -13.53 2.61 -13.69
CA THR A 128 -13.78 3.80 -14.51
C THR A 128 -15.22 4.26 -14.54
N SER A 129 -16.18 3.42 -14.23
CA SER A 129 -17.58 3.78 -14.17
C SER A 129 -18.26 3.18 -12.95
N ASP A 130 -19.15 3.95 -12.36
CA ASP A 130 -19.94 3.51 -11.21
C ASP A 130 -20.66 2.18 -11.45
N LEU A 131 -21.08 1.91 -12.67
CA LEU A 131 -21.80 0.68 -13.02
C LEU A 131 -20.87 -0.54 -13.15
N GLU A 132 -19.67 -0.37 -13.68
CA GLU A 132 -18.68 -1.46 -13.79
C GLU A 132 -18.05 -1.75 -12.42
N TYR A 133 -17.81 -0.74 -11.64
CA TYR A 133 -17.29 -0.81 -10.30
C TYR A 133 -18.11 -1.71 -9.38
N TYR A 134 -19.44 -1.62 -9.46
CA TYR A 134 -20.35 -2.48 -8.68
C TYR A 134 -20.49 -3.91 -9.22
N ARG A 135 -19.97 -4.19 -10.41
CA ARG A 135 -20.09 -5.50 -11.06
C ARG A 135 -18.85 -6.35 -10.94
N ASP A 136 -17.71 -5.74 -10.70
CA ASP A 136 -16.45 -6.48 -10.61
C ASP A 136 -16.36 -7.29 -9.34
N SER A 137 -15.92 -8.54 -9.50
CA SER A 137 -15.56 -9.36 -8.34
C SER A 137 -14.25 -8.88 -7.71
N ASN A 138 -14.07 -9.12 -6.40
CA ASN A 138 -12.81 -8.86 -5.72
C ASN A 138 -11.61 -9.53 -6.40
N SER A 139 -11.81 -10.70 -7.03
CA SER A 139 -10.79 -11.40 -7.79
C SER A 139 -10.35 -10.61 -9.03
N LEU A 140 -11.31 -10.05 -9.79
CA LEU A 140 -11.00 -9.23 -10.97
C LEU A 140 -10.32 -7.93 -10.57
N ALA A 141 -10.81 -7.26 -9.53
CA ALA A 141 -10.19 -6.06 -8.95
C ALA A 141 -8.74 -6.32 -8.50
N THR A 142 -8.48 -7.48 -7.89
CA THR A 142 -7.11 -7.91 -7.48
C THR A 142 -6.19 -8.08 -8.69
N LEU A 143 -6.66 -8.73 -9.76
CA LEU A 143 -5.85 -8.92 -10.99
C LEU A 143 -5.56 -7.60 -11.68
N ARG A 144 -6.54 -6.68 -11.73
CA ARG A 144 -6.36 -5.35 -12.27
C ARG A 144 -5.36 -4.53 -11.45
N ALA A 145 -5.48 -4.54 -10.13
CA ALA A 145 -4.51 -3.89 -9.25
C ALA A 145 -3.08 -4.40 -9.49
N LEU A 146 -2.90 -5.71 -9.66
CA LEU A 146 -1.60 -6.29 -9.98
C LEU A 146 -1.07 -5.80 -11.33
N GLN A 147 -1.92 -5.64 -12.35
CA GLN A 147 -1.54 -5.06 -13.64
C GLN A 147 -1.00 -3.63 -13.46
N LEU A 148 -1.73 -2.78 -12.71
CA LEU A 148 -1.32 -1.41 -12.42
C LEU A 148 -0.01 -1.35 -11.63
N MET A 149 0.16 -2.21 -10.62
CA MET A 149 1.40 -2.33 -9.86
C MET A 149 2.60 -2.66 -10.76
N ASN A 150 2.43 -3.53 -11.75
CA ASN A 150 3.48 -3.89 -12.71
C ASN A 150 3.79 -2.73 -13.68
N MET A 151 2.80 -1.93 -14.04
CA MET A 151 3.03 -0.71 -14.83
C MET A 151 3.87 0.32 -14.04
N TYR A 152 3.57 0.51 -12.75
CA TYR A 152 4.35 1.38 -11.88
C TYR A 152 5.79 0.90 -11.71
N LEU A 153 6.01 -0.41 -11.51
CA LEU A 153 7.35 -0.96 -11.40
C LEU A 153 8.21 -0.61 -12.62
N ARG A 154 7.65 -0.73 -13.84
CA ARG A 154 8.32 -0.38 -15.10
C ARG A 154 8.70 1.09 -15.20
N CYS A 155 8.05 1.95 -14.43
CA CYS A 155 8.31 3.39 -14.44
C CYS A 155 9.14 3.87 -13.24
N GLY A 156 9.63 2.95 -12.39
CA GLY A 156 10.48 3.30 -11.25
C GLY A 156 9.72 3.69 -9.98
N VAL A 157 8.38 3.57 -9.96
CA VAL A 157 7.60 3.65 -8.72
C VAL A 157 7.67 2.29 -8.04
N THR A 158 8.21 2.23 -6.81
CA THR A 158 8.49 0.98 -6.10
C THR A 158 7.58 0.75 -4.90
N ALA A 159 6.86 1.76 -4.47
CA ALA A 159 5.92 1.68 -3.37
C ALA A 159 4.71 2.58 -3.60
N VAL A 160 3.56 2.15 -3.10
CA VAL A 160 2.31 2.93 -3.14
C VAL A 160 1.57 2.82 -1.80
N ARG A 161 0.92 3.93 -1.38
CA ARG A 161 -0.09 3.92 -0.34
C ARG A 161 -1.47 3.97 -0.99
N ASP A 162 -2.21 2.89 -0.86
CA ASP A 162 -3.59 2.80 -1.32
C ASP A 162 -4.53 3.32 -0.22
N VAL A 163 -5.29 4.37 -0.53
CA VAL A 163 -6.07 5.11 0.47
C VAL A 163 -7.58 4.90 0.38
N GLY A 164 -7.98 3.79 -0.20
CA GLY A 164 -9.38 3.37 -0.25
C GLY A 164 -9.58 2.36 -1.37
N SER A 165 -9.62 1.10 -1.00
CA SER A 165 -9.77 -0.05 -1.89
C SER A 165 -10.38 -1.23 -1.13
N HIS A 166 -10.90 -2.20 -1.85
CA HIS A 166 -11.46 -3.42 -1.28
C HIS A 166 -10.53 -4.11 -0.29
N VAL A 167 -10.97 -4.26 0.94
CA VAL A 167 -10.21 -4.97 1.99
C VAL A 167 -9.74 -6.34 1.52
N GLU A 168 -10.63 -7.18 0.97
CA GLU A 168 -10.30 -8.54 0.53
C GLU A 168 -9.28 -8.55 -0.61
N ALA A 169 -9.42 -7.67 -1.60
CA ALA A 169 -8.48 -7.57 -2.72
C ALA A 169 -7.10 -7.13 -2.23
N MET A 170 -7.04 -6.13 -1.35
CA MET A 170 -5.79 -5.65 -0.76
C MET A 170 -5.13 -6.70 0.13
N GLN A 171 -5.91 -7.42 0.95
CA GLN A 171 -5.39 -8.54 1.73
C GLN A 171 -4.80 -9.63 0.84
N ALA A 172 -5.48 -9.98 -0.26
CA ALA A 172 -4.98 -10.98 -1.21
C ALA A 172 -3.63 -10.56 -1.81
N LEU A 173 -3.49 -9.29 -2.25
CA LEU A 173 -2.23 -8.75 -2.79
C LEU A 173 -1.10 -8.79 -1.76
N VAL A 174 -1.33 -8.25 -0.55
CA VAL A 174 -0.31 -8.21 0.51
C VAL A 174 0.10 -9.62 0.93
N GLN A 175 -0.85 -10.56 1.05
CA GLN A 175 -0.54 -11.95 1.39
C GLN A 175 0.20 -12.67 0.25
N ALA A 176 -0.17 -12.42 -1.01
CA ALA A 176 0.50 -13.00 -2.17
C ALA A 176 1.95 -12.52 -2.26
N GLN A 177 2.22 -11.24 -2.00
CA GLN A 177 3.59 -10.72 -1.89
C GLN A 177 4.37 -11.38 -0.75
N LYS A 178 3.78 -11.45 0.44
CA LYS A 178 4.42 -12.06 1.62
C LYS A 178 4.75 -13.54 1.41
N LYS A 179 3.92 -14.26 0.66
CA LYS A 179 4.12 -15.68 0.32
C LYS A 179 5.00 -15.90 -0.91
N GLY A 180 5.44 -14.82 -1.59
CA GLY A 180 6.23 -14.92 -2.81
C GLY A 180 5.47 -15.42 -4.04
N TYR A 181 4.14 -15.32 -4.06
CA TYR A 181 3.32 -15.70 -5.22
C TYR A 181 3.34 -14.63 -6.30
N ILE A 182 3.53 -13.39 -5.91
CA ILE A 182 3.72 -12.25 -6.80
C ILE A 182 4.95 -11.47 -6.39
N ASP A 183 5.65 -10.94 -7.40
CA ASP A 183 6.77 -10.05 -7.20
C ASP A 183 6.48 -8.74 -7.95
N SER A 184 6.14 -7.71 -7.19
CA SER A 184 5.73 -6.40 -7.68
C SER A 184 5.99 -5.33 -6.62
N ILE A 185 5.66 -4.08 -6.91
CA ILE A 185 5.87 -2.94 -6.01
C ILE A 185 5.26 -3.17 -4.63
N ARG A 186 5.78 -2.47 -3.62
CA ARG A 186 5.24 -2.53 -2.26
C ARG A 186 3.89 -1.83 -2.19
N VAL A 187 2.91 -2.45 -1.53
CA VAL A 187 1.59 -1.85 -1.32
C VAL A 187 1.34 -1.69 0.17
N TYR A 188 0.96 -0.48 0.57
CA TYR A 188 0.61 -0.09 1.93
C TYR A 188 -0.86 0.35 1.95
N PRO A 189 -1.81 -0.58 2.11
CA PRO A 189 -3.23 -0.26 2.00
C PRO A 189 -3.79 0.30 3.30
N CYS A 190 -4.75 1.23 3.16
CA CYS A 190 -5.65 1.66 4.23
C CYS A 190 -6.85 0.72 4.40
N GLY A 191 -7.15 -0.09 3.38
CA GLY A 191 -8.41 -0.82 3.29
C GLY A 191 -9.57 0.08 2.89
N ASP A 192 -10.75 -0.16 3.44
CA ASP A 192 -11.91 0.67 3.16
C ASP A 192 -11.73 2.11 3.66
N LEU A 193 -12.14 3.06 2.84
CA LEU A 193 -12.29 4.45 3.24
C LEU A 193 -13.37 4.57 4.31
N ILE A 194 -13.02 4.98 5.53
CA ILE A 194 -13.98 5.14 6.62
C ILE A 194 -14.69 6.49 6.47
N THR A 195 -16.01 6.48 6.37
CA THR A 195 -16.86 7.67 6.17
C THR A 195 -18.11 7.60 7.03
N ILE A 196 -18.86 8.70 7.12
CA ILE A 196 -20.19 8.71 7.74
C ILE A 196 -21.28 8.35 6.73
N THR A 197 -22.47 8.02 7.22
CA THR A 197 -23.67 7.88 6.38
C THR A 197 -23.93 9.17 5.60
N GLY A 198 -23.97 9.07 4.25
CA GLY A 198 -24.11 10.20 3.35
C GLY A 198 -22.87 11.08 3.17
N GLY A 199 -21.71 10.70 3.74
CA GLY A 199 -20.45 11.42 3.59
C GLY A 199 -19.75 11.14 2.27
N HIS A 200 -18.58 11.77 2.08
CA HIS A 200 -17.75 11.52 0.90
C HIS A 200 -17.33 10.06 0.81
N GLY A 201 -17.55 9.44 -0.33
CA GLY A 201 -17.30 8.02 -0.55
C GLY A 201 -18.41 7.09 -0.03
N TYR A 202 -19.49 7.63 0.57
CA TYR A 202 -20.61 6.81 1.03
C TYR A 202 -21.21 6.01 -0.13
N GLY A 203 -21.38 4.71 0.08
CA GLY A 203 -21.92 3.79 -0.93
C GLY A 203 -20.96 3.41 -2.05
N MET A 204 -19.74 3.94 -2.04
CA MET A 204 -18.68 3.48 -2.95
C MET A 204 -18.15 2.12 -2.50
N HIS A 205 -17.77 1.29 -3.45
CA HIS A 205 -17.10 0.03 -3.18
C HIS A 205 -15.67 0.30 -2.65
N GLY A 206 -15.30 -0.27 -1.52
CA GLY A 206 -14.06 0.09 -0.81
C GLY A 206 -14.26 1.25 0.17
N SER A 207 -15.51 1.50 0.62
CA SER A 207 -15.82 2.40 1.71
C SER A 207 -16.63 1.72 2.81
N LEU A 208 -16.44 2.16 4.04
CA LEU A 208 -17.14 1.68 5.23
C LEU A 208 -17.82 2.87 5.91
N ALA A 209 -19.16 2.91 5.84
CA ALA A 209 -19.95 3.92 6.52
C ALA A 209 -20.15 3.57 7.99
N VAL A 210 -19.89 4.54 8.87
CA VAL A 210 -19.99 4.39 10.33
C VAL A 210 -20.47 5.70 10.95
N ASP A 211 -21.27 5.61 11.99
CA ASP A 211 -21.83 6.76 12.70
C ASP A 211 -21.59 6.64 14.21
N GLY A 212 -21.10 7.72 14.79
CA GLY A 212 -20.78 7.82 16.21
C GLY A 212 -19.45 7.18 16.63
N PRO A 213 -18.83 7.67 17.71
CA PRO A 213 -17.43 7.39 18.07
C PRO A 213 -17.08 5.89 18.22
N TRP A 214 -18.04 5.07 18.67
CA TRP A 214 -17.83 3.63 18.88
C TRP A 214 -17.70 2.86 17.56
N GLU A 215 -18.47 3.22 16.55
CA GLU A 215 -18.36 2.59 15.24
C GLU A 215 -17.06 3.00 14.52
N TRP A 216 -16.62 4.25 14.70
CA TRP A 216 -15.31 4.70 14.21
C TRP A 216 -14.17 3.88 14.81
N ARG A 217 -14.15 3.65 16.14
CA ARG A 217 -13.17 2.76 16.77
C ARG A 217 -13.23 1.34 16.23
N LYS A 218 -14.44 0.81 16.05
CA LYS A 218 -14.66 -0.53 15.50
C LYS A 218 -14.10 -0.65 14.08
N ALA A 219 -14.37 0.34 13.22
CA ALA A 219 -13.85 0.37 11.86
C ALA A 219 -12.31 0.36 11.82
N VAL A 220 -11.65 1.16 12.65
CA VAL A 220 -10.18 1.14 12.79
C VAL A 220 -9.68 -0.25 13.19
N ARG A 221 -10.33 -0.90 14.16
CA ARG A 221 -9.98 -2.29 14.57
C ARG A 221 -10.19 -3.29 13.45
N GLN A 222 -11.20 -3.12 12.61
CA GLN A 222 -11.44 -3.98 11.45
C GLN A 222 -10.28 -3.87 10.44
N MET A 223 -9.81 -2.67 10.13
CA MET A 223 -8.65 -2.47 9.26
C MET A 223 -7.36 -3.03 9.88
N TYR A 224 -7.17 -2.86 11.20
CA TYR A 224 -6.07 -3.49 11.92
C TYR A 224 -6.11 -5.03 11.86
N ALA A 225 -7.29 -5.63 12.09
CA ALA A 225 -7.49 -7.08 12.00
C ALA A 225 -7.28 -7.60 10.57
N ALA A 226 -7.54 -6.78 9.55
CA ALA A 226 -7.21 -7.07 8.15
C ALA A 226 -5.69 -7.08 7.88
N GLY A 227 -4.88 -6.59 8.82
CA GLY A 227 -3.41 -6.54 8.74
C GLY A 227 -2.86 -5.24 8.17
N PHE A 228 -3.68 -4.21 8.02
CA PHE A 228 -3.27 -2.91 7.50
C PHE A 228 -2.64 -2.04 8.59
N LYS A 229 -1.77 -1.14 8.17
CA LYS A 229 -1.04 -0.22 9.04
C LYS A 229 -1.40 1.24 8.82
N HIS A 230 -2.23 1.52 7.85
CA HIS A 230 -2.71 2.85 7.50
C HIS A 230 -4.23 2.88 7.54
N ILE A 231 -4.78 4.03 7.91
CA ILE A 231 -6.20 4.30 7.97
C ILE A 231 -6.50 5.55 7.16
N LYS A 232 -7.52 5.51 6.33
CA LYS A 232 -8.06 6.71 5.64
C LYS A 232 -9.44 7.02 6.18
N ILE A 233 -9.62 8.25 6.64
CA ILE A 233 -10.92 8.80 7.01
C ILE A 233 -11.37 9.88 6.02
N SER A 234 -12.66 9.95 5.79
CA SER A 234 -13.29 10.90 4.89
C SER A 234 -14.01 12.01 5.67
N PRO A 235 -14.17 13.22 5.11
CA PRO A 235 -14.73 14.34 5.83
C PRO A 235 -16.19 14.16 6.24
N GLN A 236 -16.72 15.18 6.90
CA GLN A 236 -18.06 15.31 7.46
C GLN A 236 -18.26 14.57 8.80
N PHE A 237 -17.20 14.17 9.45
CA PHE A 237 -17.18 13.66 10.80
C PHE A 237 -17.22 14.80 11.84
N THR A 238 -17.72 14.50 13.03
CA THR A 238 -17.57 15.36 14.20
C THR A 238 -16.15 15.27 14.79
N LEU A 239 -15.79 16.22 15.66
CA LEU A 239 -14.50 16.16 16.35
C LEU A 239 -14.40 14.90 17.25
N GLU A 240 -15.50 14.46 17.84
CA GLU A 240 -15.53 13.26 18.69
C GLU A 240 -15.30 11.98 17.89
N GLU A 241 -15.89 11.87 16.72
CA GLU A 241 -15.69 10.74 15.81
C GLU A 241 -14.26 10.69 15.30
N ALA A 242 -13.74 11.81 14.81
CA ALA A 242 -12.35 11.89 14.35
C ALA A 242 -11.36 11.55 15.48
N LYS A 243 -11.57 12.07 16.70
CA LYS A 243 -10.76 11.70 17.87
C LYS A 243 -10.83 10.23 18.20
N ALA A 244 -12.02 9.63 18.14
CA ALA A 244 -12.18 8.21 18.40
C ALA A 244 -11.37 7.35 17.42
N ALA A 245 -11.38 7.69 16.11
CA ALA A 245 -10.57 7.03 15.12
C ALA A 245 -9.06 7.21 15.37
N VAL A 246 -8.62 8.45 15.62
CA VAL A 246 -7.21 8.78 15.85
C VAL A 246 -6.65 8.11 17.10
N GLU A 247 -7.38 8.16 18.20
CA GLU A 247 -6.96 7.53 19.47
C GLU A 247 -6.84 6.01 19.32
N GLU A 248 -7.80 5.39 18.64
CA GLU A 248 -7.77 3.96 18.37
C GLU A 248 -6.60 3.57 17.44
N ALA A 249 -6.38 4.35 16.38
CA ALA A 249 -5.26 4.15 15.46
C ALA A 249 -3.91 4.25 16.20
N LYS A 250 -3.71 5.29 17.02
CA LYS A 250 -2.50 5.47 17.83
C LYS A 250 -2.27 4.32 18.82
N MET A 251 -3.33 3.87 19.49
CA MET A 251 -3.24 2.75 20.43
C MET A 251 -2.82 1.44 19.76
N LEU A 252 -3.17 1.27 18.48
CA LEU A 252 -2.84 0.09 17.68
C LEU A 252 -1.53 0.27 16.87
N GLY A 253 -0.86 1.41 16.96
CA GLY A 253 0.36 1.72 16.19
C GLY A 253 0.09 1.86 14.70
N LEU A 254 -1.03 2.47 14.33
CA LEU A 254 -1.44 2.72 12.95
C LEU A 254 -1.26 4.19 12.59
N HIS A 255 -0.94 4.45 11.32
CA HIS A 255 -0.94 5.79 10.73
C HIS A 255 -2.33 6.16 10.23
N ILE A 256 -2.74 7.43 10.42
CA ILE A 256 -4.06 7.89 10.02
C ILE A 256 -3.99 9.15 9.16
N THR A 257 -4.67 9.13 8.03
CA THR A 257 -4.80 10.25 7.11
C THR A 257 -6.26 10.63 6.90
N ALA A 258 -6.53 11.88 6.58
CA ALA A 258 -7.87 12.39 6.32
C ALA A 258 -7.96 13.06 4.95
N HIS A 259 -9.09 12.87 4.27
CA HIS A 259 -9.46 13.68 3.11
C HIS A 259 -9.62 15.14 3.54
N GLY A 260 -8.96 16.06 2.85
CA GLY A 260 -9.04 17.50 3.11
C GLY A 260 -10.24 18.15 2.45
N GLY A 261 -10.85 19.11 3.15
CA GLY A 261 -12.05 19.78 2.69
C GLY A 261 -13.35 19.05 3.02
N GLY A 262 -14.45 19.57 2.57
CA GLY A 262 -15.79 19.01 2.72
C GLY A 262 -16.53 18.95 1.39
N PHE A 263 -17.58 18.14 1.34
CA PHE A 263 -18.42 18.00 0.13
C PHE A 263 -19.60 18.97 0.08
N SER A 264 -19.67 19.92 1.01
CA SER A 264 -20.80 20.84 1.12
C SER A 264 -20.44 22.22 0.61
N ASP A 265 -21.18 22.72 -0.35
CA ASP A 265 -21.11 24.11 -0.85
C ASP A 265 -21.36 25.14 0.26
N THR A 266 -21.87 24.70 1.41
CA THR A 266 -22.28 25.54 2.56
C THR A 266 -21.36 25.42 3.76
N MET A 267 -20.43 24.45 3.79
CA MET A 267 -19.51 24.30 4.92
C MET A 267 -18.25 25.12 4.72
N PRO A 268 -17.88 25.99 5.69
CA PRO A 268 -16.57 26.60 5.69
C PRO A 268 -15.47 25.54 5.80
N PRO A 269 -14.17 25.84 5.56
CA PRO A 269 -13.05 24.89 5.59
C PRO A 269 -12.75 24.35 6.99
N THR A 270 -13.79 23.94 7.70
CA THR A 270 -13.72 23.49 9.08
C THR A 270 -13.32 22.05 9.22
N MET A 271 -13.62 21.18 8.22
CA MET A 271 -13.39 19.74 8.33
C MET A 271 -11.91 19.41 8.42
N THR A 272 -11.07 20.06 7.62
CA THR A 272 -9.61 19.91 7.72
C THR A 272 -9.11 20.34 9.10
N LYS A 273 -9.62 21.44 9.65
CA LYS A 273 -9.28 21.90 11.01
C LYS A 273 -9.71 20.88 12.07
N VAL A 274 -10.88 20.26 11.90
CA VAL A 274 -11.36 19.18 12.79
C VAL A 274 -10.42 17.99 12.74
N ALA A 275 -10.03 17.54 11.57
CA ALA A 275 -9.07 16.44 11.39
C ALA A 275 -7.72 16.74 12.08
N ILE A 276 -7.17 17.95 11.88
CA ILE A 276 -5.91 18.39 12.52
C ILE A 276 -6.06 18.42 14.04
N LYS A 277 -7.17 18.99 14.56
CA LYS A 277 -7.46 19.02 16.02
C LYS A 277 -7.65 17.62 16.61
N ALA A 278 -8.13 16.67 15.84
CA ALA A 278 -8.21 15.26 16.24
C ALA A 278 -6.83 14.59 16.29
N GLY A 279 -5.84 15.11 15.55
CA GLY A 279 -4.47 14.63 15.55
C GLY A 279 -4.15 13.66 14.41
N VAL A 280 -4.76 13.83 13.23
CA VAL A 280 -4.37 13.12 12.01
C VAL A 280 -2.95 13.50 11.59
N GLU A 281 -2.24 12.59 10.96
CA GLU A 281 -0.83 12.78 10.59
C GLU A 281 -0.67 13.38 9.19
N CYS A 282 -1.63 13.17 8.30
CA CYS A 282 -1.59 13.60 6.92
C CYS A 282 -2.95 14.09 6.45
N ILE A 283 -2.96 15.13 5.62
CA ILE A 283 -4.15 15.61 4.90
C ILE A 283 -3.95 15.34 3.41
N GLU A 284 -4.92 14.66 2.83
CA GLU A 284 -5.01 14.41 1.39
C GLU A 284 -5.68 15.62 0.72
N HIS A 285 -5.16 15.99 -0.44
CA HIS A 285 -5.62 17.15 -1.24
C HIS A 285 -5.32 18.52 -0.59
N LEU A 286 -5.62 19.58 -1.33
CA LEU A 286 -5.55 20.97 -0.89
C LEU A 286 -6.91 21.65 -1.18
N ASN A 287 -7.98 21.08 -0.62
CA ASN A 287 -9.33 21.58 -0.83
C ASN A 287 -9.76 22.49 0.31
N GLU A 288 -10.32 23.65 -0.03
CA GLU A 288 -11.02 24.52 0.92
C GLU A 288 -10.21 24.86 2.19
N MET A 289 -8.96 25.24 2.05
CA MET A 289 -8.10 25.61 3.18
C MET A 289 -7.92 27.12 3.24
N ASP A 290 -8.07 27.68 4.43
CA ASP A 290 -7.67 29.05 4.73
C ASP A 290 -6.24 29.10 5.29
N ASP A 291 -5.73 30.31 5.47
CA ASP A 291 -4.39 30.51 6.01
C ASP A 291 -4.23 29.95 7.44
N GLU A 292 -5.28 30.00 8.27
CA GLU A 292 -5.27 29.41 9.60
C GLU A 292 -5.10 27.89 9.53
N THR A 293 -5.78 27.20 8.62
CA THR A 293 -5.65 25.76 8.41
C THR A 293 -4.22 25.38 8.03
N LEU A 294 -3.62 26.10 7.09
CA LEU A 294 -2.24 25.89 6.67
C LEU A 294 -1.24 26.18 7.82
N ASP A 295 -1.50 27.20 8.63
CA ASP A 295 -0.69 27.50 9.82
C ASP A 295 -0.82 26.40 10.89
N MET A 296 -2.01 25.80 11.04
CA MET A 296 -2.21 24.65 11.92
C MET A 296 -1.43 23.44 11.40
N MET A 297 -1.50 23.12 10.11
CA MET A 297 -0.73 22.02 9.50
C MET A 297 0.78 22.20 9.76
N ALA A 298 1.31 23.39 9.53
CA ALA A 298 2.71 23.69 9.77
C ALA A 298 3.11 23.53 11.25
N ARG A 299 2.32 24.08 12.18
CA ARG A 299 2.57 23.98 13.63
C ARG A 299 2.50 22.56 14.17
N HIS A 300 1.57 21.76 13.68
CA HIS A 300 1.37 20.37 14.12
C HIS A 300 2.16 19.37 13.27
N GLN A 301 2.98 19.87 12.31
CA GLN A 301 3.77 19.03 11.40
C GLN A 301 2.95 18.01 10.61
N VAL A 302 1.72 18.38 10.25
CA VAL A 302 0.82 17.53 9.46
C VAL A 302 1.31 17.51 8.02
N PHE A 303 1.48 16.32 7.47
CA PHE A 303 1.86 16.09 6.09
C PHE A 303 0.74 16.46 5.12
N ASN A 304 1.11 16.65 3.84
CA ASN A 304 0.13 16.84 2.77
C ASN A 304 0.47 16.03 1.52
N VAL A 305 -0.55 15.50 0.88
CA VAL A 305 -0.48 14.87 -0.44
C VAL A 305 -1.47 15.58 -1.35
N PRO A 306 -1.01 16.57 -2.16
CA PRO A 306 -1.89 17.53 -2.85
C PRO A 306 -2.74 16.96 -3.98
N THR A 307 -2.25 15.97 -4.73
CA THR A 307 -2.94 15.34 -5.88
C THR A 307 -3.44 16.33 -6.94
N LEU A 308 -2.62 17.31 -7.28
CA LEU A 308 -3.01 18.44 -8.13
C LEU A 308 -3.34 18.06 -9.56
N TYR A 309 -2.59 17.10 -10.11
CA TYR A 309 -2.77 16.75 -11.52
C TYR A 309 -4.11 16.08 -11.78
N THR A 310 -4.66 15.35 -10.83
CA THR A 310 -6.01 14.77 -10.91
C THR A 310 -7.06 15.86 -11.06
N TYR A 311 -6.98 16.92 -10.25
CA TYR A 311 -7.86 18.09 -10.43
C TYR A 311 -7.64 18.76 -11.78
N TYR A 312 -6.40 18.98 -12.19
CA TYR A 312 -6.09 19.53 -13.51
C TYR A 312 -6.68 18.69 -14.63
N ALA A 313 -6.51 17.38 -14.60
CA ALA A 313 -7.07 16.46 -15.58
C ALA A 313 -8.62 16.53 -15.60
N SER A 314 -9.26 16.59 -14.42
CA SER A 314 -10.70 16.77 -14.30
C SER A 314 -11.20 18.07 -14.93
N TYR A 315 -10.47 19.17 -14.77
CA TYR A 315 -10.82 20.44 -15.42
C TYR A 315 -10.71 20.41 -16.95
N GLN A 316 -9.87 19.52 -17.51
CA GLN A 316 -9.76 19.36 -18.95
C GLN A 316 -10.89 18.50 -19.54
N ARG A 317 -11.63 17.77 -18.68
CA ARG A 317 -12.77 16.94 -19.10
C ARG A 317 -14.03 17.81 -19.23
N ASN A 318 -14.93 17.39 -20.10
CA ASN A 318 -16.26 18.00 -20.23
C ASN A 318 -17.31 16.98 -19.79
N ASP A 319 -17.22 16.55 -18.55
CA ASP A 319 -18.04 15.50 -17.95
C ASP A 319 -18.57 15.91 -16.56
N ILE A 320 -19.16 14.95 -15.86
CA ILE A 320 -19.74 15.16 -14.52
C ILE A 320 -18.69 15.63 -13.49
N ASN A 321 -17.43 15.21 -13.62
CA ASN A 321 -16.39 15.59 -12.69
C ASN A 321 -16.11 17.08 -12.74
N ARG A 322 -16.00 17.64 -13.96
CA ARG A 322 -15.87 19.09 -14.14
C ARG A 322 -17.07 19.84 -13.55
N PHE A 323 -18.29 19.37 -13.81
CA PHE A 323 -19.50 19.99 -13.25
C PHE A 323 -19.48 19.97 -11.70
N LEU A 324 -19.11 18.85 -11.07
CA LEU A 324 -19.03 18.75 -9.61
C LEU A 324 -17.96 19.68 -9.02
N ILE A 325 -16.82 19.82 -9.68
CA ILE A 325 -15.75 20.72 -9.26
C ILE A 325 -16.24 22.19 -9.32
N GLU A 326 -16.84 22.58 -10.44
CA GLU A 326 -17.36 23.94 -10.63
C GLU A 326 -18.49 24.26 -9.64
N LYS A 327 -19.38 23.30 -9.37
CA LYS A 327 -20.45 23.43 -8.37
C LYS A 327 -19.91 23.67 -6.96
N ARG A 328 -18.73 23.13 -6.63
CA ARG A 328 -18.05 23.36 -5.33
C ARG A 328 -17.25 24.65 -5.30
N HIS A 329 -17.34 25.48 -6.32
CA HIS A 329 -16.54 26.70 -6.47
C HIS A 329 -15.02 26.48 -6.38
N TRP A 330 -14.54 25.26 -6.63
CA TRP A 330 -13.14 24.97 -6.74
C TRP A 330 -12.59 25.46 -8.07
N SER A 331 -11.31 25.81 -8.08
CA SER A 331 -10.62 26.21 -9.31
C SER A 331 -9.16 25.81 -9.26
N MET A 332 -8.54 25.59 -10.42
CA MET A 332 -7.11 25.35 -10.47
C MET A 332 -6.30 26.48 -9.84
N ALA A 333 -6.72 27.73 -10.04
CA ALA A 333 -6.09 28.88 -9.42
C ALA A 333 -6.14 28.81 -7.88
N MET A 334 -7.21 28.30 -7.31
CA MET A 334 -7.33 28.05 -5.87
C MET A 334 -6.31 26.98 -5.42
N HIS A 335 -6.28 25.80 -6.06
CA HIS A 335 -5.35 24.73 -5.72
C HIS A 335 -3.89 25.15 -5.87
N GLU A 336 -3.54 25.86 -6.95
CA GLU A 336 -2.19 26.40 -7.18
C GLU A 336 -1.79 27.42 -6.12
N THR A 337 -2.73 28.28 -5.71
CA THR A 337 -2.51 29.26 -4.65
C THR A 337 -2.27 28.58 -3.31
N LEU A 338 -3.10 27.58 -2.97
CA LEU A 338 -2.96 26.79 -1.73
C LEU A 338 -1.63 26.02 -1.70
N PHE A 339 -1.24 25.41 -2.83
CA PHE A 339 0.05 24.74 -2.93
C PHE A 339 1.22 25.71 -2.65
N LYS A 340 1.25 26.88 -3.30
CA LYS A 340 2.30 27.88 -3.09
C LYS A 340 2.34 28.37 -1.63
N LYS A 341 1.17 28.55 -1.00
CA LYS A 341 1.07 28.92 0.42
C LYS A 341 1.56 27.81 1.34
N ALA A 342 1.24 26.55 1.06
CA ALA A 342 1.70 25.38 1.81
C ALA A 342 3.21 25.18 1.67
N TYR A 343 3.74 25.31 0.45
CA TYR A 343 5.18 25.25 0.18
C TYR A 343 5.96 26.33 0.92
N LYS A 344 5.48 27.59 0.90
CA LYS A 344 6.07 28.71 1.65
C LYS A 344 6.14 28.44 3.16
N ARG A 345 5.16 27.74 3.71
CA ARG A 345 5.10 27.32 5.12
C ARG A 345 5.95 26.09 5.43
N LYS A 346 6.62 25.52 4.44
CA LYS A 346 7.45 24.32 4.56
C LYS A 346 6.66 23.11 5.07
N ILE A 347 5.38 23.03 4.74
CA ILE A 347 4.58 21.82 4.97
C ILE A 347 5.23 20.69 4.17
N VAL A 348 5.51 19.58 4.82
CA VAL A 348 6.12 18.42 4.17
C VAL A 348 5.08 17.78 3.24
N MET A 349 5.41 17.74 1.95
CA MET A 349 4.54 17.19 0.91
C MET A 349 5.10 15.89 0.35
N GLY A 350 4.22 14.96 -0.02
CA GLY A 350 4.52 13.79 -0.83
C GLY A 350 3.86 13.88 -2.20
N ILE A 351 4.39 13.13 -3.17
CA ILE A 351 3.72 12.92 -4.45
C ILE A 351 2.61 11.90 -4.25
N GLY A 352 1.43 12.18 -4.77
CA GLY A 352 0.28 11.29 -4.81
C GLY A 352 -0.59 11.60 -6.01
N THR A 353 -1.10 10.58 -6.64
CA THR A 353 -1.82 10.72 -7.92
C THR A 353 -3.32 10.85 -7.76
N ASP A 354 -3.89 10.32 -6.69
CA ASP A 354 -5.34 10.07 -6.58
C ASP A 354 -5.87 9.30 -7.80
N ALA A 355 -4.98 8.51 -8.39
CA ALA A 355 -5.32 7.77 -9.57
C ALA A 355 -6.29 6.65 -9.21
N ASN A 356 -7.44 6.72 -9.85
CA ASN A 356 -8.51 5.75 -9.77
C ASN A 356 -8.87 5.31 -11.20
N GLY A 357 -9.87 4.46 -11.35
CA GLY A 357 -10.27 3.95 -12.66
C GLY A 357 -10.63 5.02 -13.70
N GLU A 358 -11.08 6.19 -13.28
CA GLU A 358 -11.44 7.31 -14.18
C GLU A 358 -10.24 7.90 -14.92
N TYR A 359 -9.02 7.69 -14.40
CA TYR A 359 -7.76 8.19 -14.98
C TYR A 359 -6.88 7.06 -15.54
N ARG A 360 -7.47 5.90 -15.83
CA ARG A 360 -6.75 4.70 -16.29
C ARG A 360 -5.89 4.97 -17.54
N GLU A 361 -6.36 5.78 -18.47
CA GLU A 361 -5.63 6.15 -19.68
C GLU A 361 -4.39 7.02 -19.39
N LEU A 362 -4.32 7.64 -18.22
CA LEU A 362 -3.17 8.45 -17.79
C LEU A 362 -2.11 7.64 -17.05
N TYR A 363 -2.41 6.37 -16.68
CA TYR A 363 -1.44 5.52 -16.01
C TYR A 363 -0.29 5.09 -16.92
N PRO A 364 0.90 4.98 -16.43
CA PRO A 364 1.44 5.48 -15.14
C PRO A 364 1.90 6.94 -15.22
N ARG A 365 1.68 7.60 -16.38
CA ARG A 365 2.15 8.97 -16.68
C ARG A 365 1.68 9.99 -15.66
N ILE A 366 0.48 9.81 -15.10
CA ILE A 366 -0.13 10.73 -14.12
C ILE A 366 0.81 11.04 -12.94
N TYR A 367 1.62 10.08 -12.50
CA TYR A 367 2.60 10.27 -11.43
C TYR A 367 3.66 11.33 -11.78
N PHE A 368 4.20 11.26 -13.00
CA PHE A 368 5.23 12.19 -13.46
C PHE A 368 4.66 13.55 -13.81
N GLU A 369 3.42 13.60 -14.24
CA GLU A 369 2.70 14.87 -14.46
C GLU A 369 2.44 15.59 -13.12
N GLU A 370 2.16 14.88 -12.02
CA GLU A 370 2.09 15.48 -10.69
C GLU A 370 3.45 16.07 -10.27
N MET A 371 4.56 15.37 -10.50
CA MET A 371 5.91 15.90 -10.26
C MET A 371 6.21 17.16 -11.07
N LYS A 372 5.87 17.14 -12.38
CA LYS A 372 6.01 18.32 -13.25
C LYS A 372 5.15 19.49 -12.76
N TYR A 373 3.98 19.19 -12.23
CA TYR A 373 3.08 20.21 -11.70
C TYR A 373 3.68 20.91 -10.49
N PHE A 374 4.29 20.20 -9.56
CA PHE A 374 5.02 20.75 -8.41
C PHE A 374 6.14 21.71 -8.88
N ALA A 375 6.94 21.27 -9.86
CA ALA A 375 8.00 22.08 -10.43
C ALA A 375 7.44 23.34 -11.12
N ARG A 376 6.35 23.21 -11.88
CA ARG A 376 5.66 24.36 -12.52
C ARG A 376 5.20 25.40 -11.50
N LEU A 377 4.83 24.99 -10.29
CA LEU A 377 4.42 25.86 -9.20
C LEU A 377 5.58 26.45 -8.39
N GLY A 378 6.83 26.18 -8.80
CA GLY A 378 8.03 26.83 -8.28
C GLY A 378 8.87 25.99 -7.32
N MET A 379 8.55 24.70 -7.11
CA MET A 379 9.39 23.80 -6.34
C MET A 379 10.62 23.41 -7.17
N LYS A 380 11.81 23.40 -6.57
CA LYS A 380 13.03 23.02 -7.28
C LYS A 380 13.03 21.53 -7.63
N PRO A 381 13.65 21.10 -8.76
CA PRO A 381 13.64 19.70 -9.17
C PRO A 381 14.10 18.71 -8.08
N MET A 382 15.17 19.05 -7.34
CA MET A 382 15.65 18.23 -6.23
C MET A 382 14.62 18.09 -5.12
N GLU A 383 13.90 19.15 -4.78
CA GLU A 383 12.85 19.13 -3.75
C GLU A 383 11.66 18.27 -4.18
N VAL A 384 11.30 18.29 -5.47
CA VAL A 384 10.26 17.41 -6.02
C VAL A 384 10.68 15.93 -5.92
N ILE A 385 11.95 15.61 -6.22
CA ILE A 385 12.49 14.26 -6.04
C ILE A 385 12.42 13.85 -4.56
N VAL A 386 12.73 14.77 -3.63
CA VAL A 386 12.58 14.51 -2.18
C VAL A 386 11.12 14.24 -1.81
N CYS A 387 10.15 14.95 -2.41
CA CYS A 387 8.72 14.66 -2.22
C CYS A 387 8.34 13.26 -2.72
N ALA A 388 8.90 12.84 -3.84
CA ALA A 388 8.65 11.54 -4.47
C ALA A 388 9.37 10.36 -3.77
N THR A 389 10.27 10.62 -2.83
CA THR A 389 11.15 9.62 -2.20
C THR A 389 11.13 9.72 -0.68
N LYS A 390 12.01 10.50 -0.07
CA LYS A 390 12.15 10.66 1.38
C LYS A 390 10.86 11.08 2.06
N ASN A 391 10.17 12.10 1.53
CA ASN A 391 8.92 12.57 2.13
C ASN A 391 7.82 11.51 2.00
N GLY A 392 7.75 10.81 0.85
CA GLY A 392 6.85 9.68 0.68
C GLY A 392 7.07 8.62 1.76
N ALA A 393 8.31 8.23 2.01
CA ALA A 393 8.65 7.28 3.08
C ALA A 393 8.23 7.79 4.47
N ARG A 394 8.44 9.09 4.78
CA ARG A 394 7.99 9.70 6.04
C ARG A 394 6.47 9.68 6.20
N ILE A 395 5.72 9.97 5.13
CA ILE A 395 4.25 9.92 5.13
C ILE A 395 3.73 8.49 5.39
N LEU A 396 4.50 7.49 4.98
CA LEU A 396 4.19 6.09 5.24
C LEU A 396 4.70 5.59 6.61
N GLY A 397 5.47 6.41 7.37
CA GLY A 397 6.13 5.97 8.60
C GLY A 397 7.25 4.95 8.37
N LEU A 398 7.92 5.02 7.21
CA LEU A 398 8.91 4.06 6.73
C LEU A 398 10.25 4.73 6.39
N GLU A 399 10.54 5.90 6.94
CA GLU A 399 11.77 6.66 6.66
C GLU A 399 13.05 5.93 7.03
N ASP A 400 12.99 5.00 7.98
CA ASP A 400 14.13 4.17 8.37
C ASP A 400 14.36 2.99 7.39
N GLU A 401 13.37 2.69 6.53
CA GLU A 401 13.43 1.56 5.62
C GLU A 401 13.54 1.95 4.14
N LEU A 402 12.88 3.05 3.74
CA LEU A 402 12.67 3.46 2.34
C LEU A 402 13.05 4.92 2.09
N GLY A 403 12.91 5.35 0.86
CA GLY A 403 12.92 6.76 0.42
C GLY A 403 14.29 7.38 0.22
N THR A 404 15.38 6.75 0.67
CA THR A 404 16.74 7.22 0.42
C THR A 404 17.68 6.04 0.15
N ILE A 405 18.77 6.28 -0.58
CA ILE A 405 19.81 5.30 -0.84
C ILE A 405 20.88 5.44 0.25
N GLU A 406 20.67 4.75 1.37
CA GLU A 406 21.56 4.75 2.54
C GLU A 406 21.77 3.33 3.04
N ALA A 407 22.94 3.07 3.65
CA ALA A 407 23.25 1.74 4.20
C ALA A 407 22.21 1.31 5.26
N GLY A 408 21.77 0.07 5.19
CA GLY A 408 20.74 -0.53 6.05
C GLY A 408 19.32 -0.45 5.51
N LYS A 409 19.02 0.46 4.59
CA LYS A 409 17.69 0.62 3.97
C LYS A 409 17.45 -0.44 2.89
N ALA A 410 16.20 -0.57 2.47
CA ALA A 410 15.81 -1.47 1.40
C ALA A 410 16.48 -1.08 0.08
N ALA A 411 16.87 -2.07 -0.69
CA ALA A 411 17.47 -1.87 -2.00
C ALA A 411 16.37 -1.67 -3.06
N ASP A 412 15.70 -0.52 -2.99
CA ASP A 412 14.69 -0.05 -3.93
C ASP A 412 15.24 1.20 -4.63
N LEU A 413 15.69 1.05 -5.87
CA LEU A 413 16.30 2.13 -6.64
C LEU A 413 16.09 1.97 -8.15
N GLN A 414 16.32 3.04 -8.89
CA GLN A 414 16.19 3.08 -10.34
C GLN A 414 17.39 3.73 -11.01
N ILE A 415 17.68 3.33 -12.26
CA ILE A 415 18.76 3.86 -13.06
C ILE A 415 18.20 4.45 -14.35
N LEU A 416 18.43 5.75 -14.54
CA LEU A 416 17.94 6.55 -15.65
C LEU A 416 19.09 6.87 -16.63
N ASN A 417 18.78 6.97 -17.92
CA ASN A 417 19.74 7.30 -18.96
C ASN A 417 20.06 8.80 -19.08
N ALA A 418 19.23 9.67 -18.48
CA ALA A 418 19.37 11.12 -18.60
C ALA A 418 19.13 11.84 -17.27
N ASP A 419 19.60 13.09 -17.17
CA ASP A 419 19.57 13.91 -15.97
C ASP A 419 18.13 14.32 -15.57
N PRO A 420 17.57 13.82 -14.45
CA PRO A 420 16.23 14.16 -14.01
C PRO A 420 16.10 15.57 -13.43
N LEU A 421 17.22 16.20 -13.06
CA LEU A 421 17.21 17.57 -12.56
C LEU A 421 17.11 18.60 -13.69
N LYS A 422 17.46 18.22 -14.92
CA LYS A 422 17.30 19.07 -16.11
C LYS A 422 15.90 19.02 -16.68
N SER A 423 15.29 17.85 -16.71
CA SER A 423 13.92 17.67 -17.16
C SER A 423 13.29 16.43 -16.53
N PHE A 424 12.05 16.56 -16.06
CA PHE A 424 11.24 15.42 -15.61
C PHE A 424 10.73 14.54 -16.76
N ASP A 425 10.90 14.94 -18.01
CA ASP A 425 10.69 14.04 -19.15
C ASP A 425 11.72 12.89 -19.20
N ASN A 426 12.81 13.03 -18.46
CA ASN A 426 13.81 11.99 -18.28
C ASN A 426 13.42 10.94 -17.23
N LEU A 427 12.27 11.11 -16.58
CA LEU A 427 11.69 10.17 -15.62
C LEU A 427 10.71 9.20 -16.32
N GLY A 428 10.31 8.15 -15.62
CA GLY A 428 9.25 7.23 -16.05
C GLY A 428 9.67 6.17 -17.06
N SER A 429 10.94 6.16 -17.48
CA SER A 429 11.51 5.13 -18.36
C SER A 429 12.90 4.72 -17.87
N PRO A 430 13.01 4.15 -16.67
CA PRO A 430 14.28 3.66 -16.16
C PRO A 430 14.78 2.47 -17.00
N GLU A 431 16.08 2.41 -17.26
CA GLU A 431 16.69 1.23 -17.88
C GLU A 431 16.71 0.04 -16.93
N VAL A 432 16.87 0.33 -15.62
CA VAL A 432 16.92 -0.67 -14.58
C VAL A 432 16.12 -0.18 -13.38
N VAL A 433 15.30 -1.06 -12.82
CA VAL A 433 14.74 -0.91 -11.48
C VAL A 433 15.29 -2.04 -10.62
N ILE A 434 15.71 -1.70 -9.40
CA ILE A 434 16.02 -2.69 -8.38
C ILE A 434 14.96 -2.56 -7.30
N LEU A 435 14.28 -3.66 -7.02
CA LEU A 435 13.24 -3.74 -6.00
C LEU A 435 13.57 -4.90 -5.06
N ARG A 436 13.70 -4.61 -3.77
CA ARG A 436 14.14 -5.61 -2.77
C ARG A 436 15.45 -6.33 -3.17
N GLY A 437 16.36 -5.59 -3.84
CA GLY A 437 17.61 -6.12 -4.34
C GLY A 437 17.50 -6.95 -5.63
N GLN A 438 16.30 -7.24 -6.11
CA GLN A 438 16.08 -7.93 -7.38
C GLN A 438 16.12 -6.95 -8.55
N VAL A 439 16.84 -7.34 -9.61
CA VAL A 439 17.12 -6.48 -10.77
C VAL A 439 16.12 -6.72 -11.89
N TYR A 440 15.44 -5.68 -12.32
CA TYR A 440 14.52 -5.66 -13.47
C TYR A 440 15.12 -4.76 -14.56
N LYS A 441 15.16 -5.25 -15.79
CA LYS A 441 15.57 -4.50 -16.99
C LYS A 441 14.39 -4.39 -17.95
N PHE A 442 14.15 -3.21 -18.50
CA PHE A 442 13.01 -2.94 -19.37
C PHE A 442 13.46 -2.41 -20.74
#